data_a47549eec4bfda5505e36a7f309a79d4
#
_entry.id   a47549eec4bfda5505e36a7f309a79d4
#
_cell.length_a   1.000
_cell.length_b   1.000
_cell.length_c   1.000
_cell.angle_alpha   90.00
_cell.angle_beta   90.00
_cell.angle_gamma   90.00
#
_symmetry.space_group_name_H-M   'P 1'
#
loop_
_entity.id
_entity.type
_entity.pdbx_description
1 polymer ?
#
loop_
_entity_poly.entity_id
_entity_poly.type
_entity_poly.pdbx_seq_one_letter_code
_entity_poly.pdbx_strand_id
1 'polypeptide(L)'
;MGDVSWGMSLSEAYKDFELLNSLPGKKIIMKGNHDYWWNTKKKMDEFFFKNKFETLSVLHNNAYRVGDISICGTRGWFFDAETDLDKKVVKREAERLRRSIECGEKLGGEPVVFLHYPPINNLQICDTIYDVLVEKNIKRCYYAHLHSASVHNSFN
;
A
#
# COMPACT_ATOMS: atom_id res chain seq x y z
N MET A 1 -2.63 7.01 0.14
CA MET A 1 -2.27 5.69 -0.40
C MET A 1 -0.91 5.78 -1.10
N GLY A 2 0.15 6.04 -0.32
CA GLY A 2 1.50 6.30 -0.78
C GLY A 2 1.76 7.77 -1.13
N ASP A 3 3.04 8.07 -1.45
CA ASP A 3 3.56 9.41 -1.73
C ASP A 3 3.31 10.39 -0.58
N VAL A 4 3.68 9.94 0.61
CA VAL A 4 3.46 10.67 1.87
C VAL A 4 4.50 11.78 2.06
N SER A 5 5.73 11.57 1.62
CA SER A 5 6.83 12.52 1.74
C SER A 5 7.84 12.34 0.60
N TRP A 6 8.40 13.45 0.16
CA TRP A 6 9.50 13.50 -0.82
C TRP A 6 10.89 13.45 -0.18
N GLY A 7 10.97 13.31 1.15
CA GLY A 7 12.25 13.13 1.83
C GLY A 7 13.00 11.91 1.33
N MET A 8 14.31 12.01 1.23
CA MET A 8 15.19 10.91 0.79
C MET A 8 15.53 9.93 1.92
N SER A 9 15.23 10.32 3.15
CA SER A 9 15.47 9.54 4.36
C SER A 9 14.36 9.74 5.39
N LEU A 10 14.28 8.84 6.40
CA LEU A 10 13.33 8.98 7.51
C LEU A 10 13.50 10.31 8.25
N SER A 11 14.75 10.78 8.39
CA SER A 11 15.03 12.07 9.06
C SER A 11 14.56 13.27 8.24
N GLU A 12 14.64 13.21 6.93
CA GLU A 12 14.14 14.28 6.05
C GLU A 12 12.61 14.30 6.00
N ALA A 13 11.97 13.13 6.06
CA ALA A 13 10.52 12.98 6.11
C ALA A 13 9.92 13.30 7.50
N TYR A 14 10.75 13.65 8.51
CA TYR A 14 10.31 13.86 9.90
C TYR A 14 9.14 14.87 10.01
N LYS A 15 9.25 16.02 9.34
CA LYS A 15 8.25 17.08 9.41
C LYS A 15 6.89 16.65 8.84
N ASP A 16 6.89 15.85 7.80
CA ASP A 16 5.68 15.32 7.20
C ASP A 16 5.02 14.31 8.15
N PHE A 17 5.81 13.45 8.80
CA PHE A 17 5.30 12.53 9.82
C PHE A 17 4.80 13.25 11.07
N GLU A 18 5.49 14.30 11.51
CA GLU A 18 5.06 15.14 12.64
C GLU A 18 3.69 15.76 12.35
N LEU A 19 3.52 16.34 11.15
CA LEU A 19 2.24 16.89 10.70
C LEU A 19 1.15 15.79 10.67
N LEU A 20 1.41 14.65 10.04
CA LEU A 20 0.46 13.55 9.99
C LEU A 20 0.10 13.04 11.39
N ASN A 21 1.09 12.92 12.27
CA ASN A 21 0.86 12.46 13.63
C ASN A 21 0.01 13.43 14.44
N SER A 22 0.08 14.73 14.18
CA SER A 22 -0.73 15.75 14.85
C SER A 22 -2.21 15.73 14.47
N LEU A 23 -2.55 15.16 13.32
CA LEU A 23 -3.93 15.06 12.86
C LEU A 23 -4.70 14.02 13.69
N PRO A 24 -6.03 14.16 13.85
CA PRO A 24 -6.83 13.21 14.59
C PRO A 24 -6.90 11.83 13.92
N GLY A 25 -7.06 10.79 14.74
CA GLY A 25 -7.23 9.41 14.30
C GLY A 25 -5.92 8.67 14.00
N LYS A 26 -6.01 7.35 13.82
CA LYS A 26 -4.89 6.50 13.40
C LYS A 26 -4.67 6.58 11.90
N LYS A 27 -3.42 6.65 11.48
CA LYS A 27 -3.01 6.69 10.08
C LYS A 27 -2.25 5.42 9.73
N ILE A 28 -2.68 4.75 8.67
CA ILE A 28 -1.98 3.60 8.10
C ILE A 28 -1.29 4.08 6.82
N ILE A 29 0.03 4.09 6.86
CA ILE A 29 0.88 4.59 5.77
C ILE A 29 1.35 3.41 4.93
N MET A 30 1.27 3.52 3.62
CA MET A 30 1.81 2.56 2.67
C MET A 30 2.75 3.24 1.68
N LYS A 31 3.58 2.46 1.00
CA LYS A 31 4.57 2.96 0.06
C LYS A 31 3.94 3.44 -1.24
N GLY A 32 4.33 4.64 -1.70
CA GLY A 32 4.17 5.09 -3.07
C GLY A 32 5.49 5.05 -3.86
N ASN A 33 5.51 5.65 -5.03
CA ASN A 33 6.73 5.71 -5.84
C ASN A 33 7.69 6.82 -5.40
N HIS A 34 7.19 7.89 -4.83
CA HIS A 34 7.99 9.02 -4.33
C HIS A 34 8.40 8.89 -2.87
N ASP A 35 8.00 7.83 -2.16
CA ASP A 35 8.44 7.60 -0.79
C ASP A 35 9.86 7.03 -0.76
N TYR A 36 10.85 7.86 -1.10
CA TYR A 36 12.28 7.47 -1.15
C TYR A 36 12.86 7.15 0.24
N TRP A 37 12.28 7.74 1.30
CA TRP A 37 12.59 7.47 2.70
C TRP A 37 12.27 6.04 3.16
N TRP A 38 11.49 5.29 2.36
CA TRP A 38 10.99 3.97 2.72
C TRP A 38 12.11 2.99 3.05
N ASN A 39 11.97 2.31 4.18
CA ASN A 39 12.97 1.39 4.71
C ASN A 39 12.32 0.04 5.09
N THR A 40 13.04 -0.81 5.83
CA THR A 40 12.43 -2.00 6.41
C THR A 40 11.38 -1.60 7.44
N LYS A 41 10.31 -2.43 7.58
CA LYS A 41 9.26 -2.15 8.56
C LYS A 41 9.84 -1.92 9.96
N LYS A 42 10.80 -2.75 10.37
CA LYS A 42 11.48 -2.61 11.66
C LYS A 42 12.08 -1.21 11.86
N LYS A 43 12.84 -0.72 10.90
CA LYS A 43 13.47 0.61 11.00
C LYS A 43 12.45 1.75 11.04
N MET A 44 11.36 1.62 10.28
CA MET A 44 10.27 2.61 10.28
C MET A 44 9.53 2.60 11.61
N ASP A 45 9.20 1.42 12.15
CA ASP A 45 8.55 1.28 13.45
C ASP A 45 9.44 1.83 14.59
N GLU A 46 10.75 1.54 14.57
CA GLU A 46 11.72 2.09 15.54
C GLU A 46 11.81 3.61 15.45
N PHE A 47 11.79 4.17 14.23
CA PHE A 47 11.80 5.61 14.02
C PHE A 47 10.53 6.28 14.57
N PHE A 48 9.36 5.70 14.30
CA PHE A 48 8.09 6.23 14.80
C PHE A 48 8.01 6.14 16.32
N PHE A 49 8.44 5.01 16.89
CA PHE A 49 8.49 4.85 18.34
C PHE A 49 9.41 5.87 19.02
N LYS A 50 10.63 6.03 18.50
CA LYS A 50 11.61 7.00 19.03
C LYS A 50 11.10 8.44 19.02
N ASN A 51 10.33 8.81 17.98
CA ASN A 51 9.81 10.15 17.80
C ASN A 51 8.38 10.34 18.34
N LYS A 52 7.83 9.33 19.04
CA LYS A 52 6.48 9.37 19.63
C LYS A 52 5.37 9.61 18.58
N PHE A 53 5.54 9.06 17.37
CA PHE A 53 4.51 9.10 16.33
C PHE A 53 3.51 7.96 16.54
N GLU A 54 2.73 8.04 17.62
CA GLU A 54 1.88 6.97 18.13
C GLU A 54 0.65 6.70 17.26
N THR A 55 0.28 7.66 16.39
CA THR A 55 -0.89 7.52 15.51
C THR A 55 -0.54 6.94 14.14
N LEU A 56 0.76 6.76 13.84
CA LEU A 56 1.26 6.28 12.57
C LEU A 56 1.54 4.77 12.61
N SER A 57 1.13 4.06 11.58
CA SER A 57 1.38 2.63 11.40
C SER A 57 1.74 2.34 9.95
N VAL A 58 2.61 1.35 9.70
CA VAL A 58 3.10 1.01 8.36
C VAL A 58 2.41 -0.23 7.82
N LEU A 59 1.76 -0.11 6.66
CA LEU A 59 1.25 -1.23 5.90
C LEU A 59 2.35 -1.77 4.97
N HIS A 60 2.94 -2.90 5.36
CA HIS A 60 4.03 -3.54 4.61
C HIS A 60 4.11 -5.04 4.91
N ASN A 61 3.53 -5.87 4.08
CA ASN A 61 3.40 -7.32 4.26
C ASN A 61 2.58 -7.72 5.52
N ASN A 62 1.73 -6.86 6.01
CA ASN A 62 0.85 -7.04 7.15
C ASN A 62 -0.54 -6.49 6.83
N ALA A 63 -1.45 -6.56 7.78
CA ALA A 63 -2.78 -5.97 7.69
C ALA A 63 -3.17 -5.32 9.03
N TYR A 64 -4.22 -4.50 9.00
CA TYR A 64 -4.80 -3.88 10.19
C TYR A 64 -6.31 -4.08 10.21
N ARG A 65 -6.84 -4.59 11.31
CA ARG A 65 -8.28 -4.69 11.49
C ARG A 65 -8.88 -3.36 11.92
N VAL A 66 -9.98 -2.96 11.27
CA VAL A 66 -10.77 -1.78 11.60
C VAL A 66 -12.24 -2.15 11.51
N GLY A 67 -12.90 -2.31 12.65
CA GLY A 67 -14.27 -2.82 12.69
C GLY A 67 -14.38 -4.20 12.03
N ASP A 68 -15.24 -4.31 11.03
CA ASP A 68 -15.50 -5.57 10.31
C ASP A 68 -14.63 -5.75 9.07
N ILE A 69 -13.69 -4.83 8.79
CA ILE A 69 -12.79 -4.91 7.66
C ILE A 69 -11.33 -5.12 8.09
N SER A 70 -10.55 -5.72 7.22
CA SER A 70 -9.09 -5.80 7.33
C SER A 70 -8.46 -5.00 6.20
N ILE A 71 -7.70 -3.97 6.55
CA ILE A 71 -6.95 -3.12 5.62
C ILE A 71 -5.71 -3.87 5.17
N CYS A 72 -5.66 -4.22 3.89
CA CYS A 72 -4.59 -4.96 3.24
C CYS A 72 -4.01 -4.12 2.09
N GLY A 73 -2.80 -4.41 1.65
CA GLY A 73 -2.27 -3.74 0.47
C GLY A 73 -0.77 -3.78 0.30
N THR A 74 -0.35 -3.24 -0.82
CA THR A 74 1.04 -3.04 -1.21
C THR A 74 1.14 -1.88 -2.19
N ARG A 75 2.36 -1.48 -2.55
CA ARG A 75 2.55 -0.45 -3.57
C ARG A 75 1.93 -0.85 -4.92
N GLY A 76 1.95 -2.13 -5.27
CA GLY A 76 1.64 -2.58 -6.62
C GLY A 76 2.75 -2.22 -7.61
N TRP A 77 2.46 -2.30 -8.89
CA TRP A 77 3.36 -1.95 -9.98
C TRP A 77 2.59 -1.53 -11.23
N PHE A 78 3.29 -0.87 -12.17
CA PHE A 78 2.73 -0.46 -13.46
C PHE A 78 2.31 -1.65 -14.33
N PHE A 79 1.46 -1.37 -15.31
CA PHE A 79 0.94 -2.32 -16.28
C PHE A 79 2.00 -2.86 -17.24
N ASP A 80 2.99 -2.04 -17.57
CA ASP A 80 4.01 -2.23 -18.59
C ASP A 80 5.33 -2.72 -17.97
N ALA A 81 5.29 -3.89 -17.35
CA ALA A 81 6.51 -4.61 -16.95
C ALA A 81 7.23 -5.14 -18.19
N GLU A 82 7.90 -4.26 -18.93
CA GLU A 82 8.57 -4.60 -20.19
C GLU A 82 9.86 -5.38 -19.97
N THR A 83 10.61 -5.03 -18.93
CA THR A 83 11.91 -5.66 -18.66
C THR A 83 11.78 -6.87 -17.71
N ASP A 84 12.77 -7.77 -17.75
CA ASP A 84 12.82 -8.89 -16.79
C ASP A 84 13.01 -8.44 -15.34
N LEU A 85 13.58 -7.26 -15.12
CA LEU A 85 13.66 -6.65 -13.79
C LEU A 85 12.27 -6.21 -13.32
N ASP A 86 11.48 -5.58 -14.18
CA ASP A 86 10.12 -5.17 -13.86
C ASP A 86 9.23 -6.38 -13.56
N LYS A 87 9.33 -7.44 -14.36
CA LYS A 87 8.61 -8.70 -14.10
C LYS A 87 8.94 -9.29 -12.73
N LYS A 88 10.21 -9.23 -12.29
CA LYS A 88 10.60 -9.65 -10.93
C LYS A 88 10.00 -8.75 -9.86
N VAL A 89 9.94 -7.45 -10.11
CA VAL A 89 9.33 -6.49 -9.17
C VAL A 89 7.82 -6.74 -9.08
N VAL A 90 7.12 -6.91 -10.19
CA VAL A 90 5.68 -7.23 -10.23
C VAL A 90 5.37 -8.50 -9.45
N LYS A 91 6.10 -9.58 -9.70
CA LYS A 91 5.92 -10.84 -8.95
C LYS A 91 6.13 -10.64 -7.45
N ARG A 92 7.15 -9.88 -7.05
CA ARG A 92 7.41 -9.58 -5.64
C ARG A 92 6.27 -8.74 -5.02
N GLU A 93 5.72 -7.78 -5.73
CA GLU A 93 4.59 -6.98 -5.26
C GLU A 93 3.31 -7.85 -5.15
N ALA A 94 3.07 -8.76 -6.08
CA ALA A 94 1.98 -9.73 -5.99
C ALA A 94 2.10 -10.63 -4.74
N GLU A 95 3.30 -11.16 -4.46
CA GLU A 95 3.54 -11.94 -3.25
C GLU A 95 3.36 -11.13 -1.95
N ARG A 96 3.75 -9.86 -1.96
CA ARG A 96 3.51 -8.93 -0.85
C ARG A 96 2.02 -8.69 -0.63
N LEU A 97 1.28 -8.50 -1.72
CA LEU A 97 -0.17 -8.35 -1.67
C LEU A 97 -0.83 -9.60 -1.09
N ARG A 98 -0.47 -10.80 -1.59
CA ARG A 98 -0.98 -12.08 -1.10
C ARG A 98 -0.74 -12.22 0.42
N ARG A 99 0.47 -11.96 0.89
CA ARG A 99 0.80 -11.98 2.33
C ARG A 99 -0.02 -10.99 3.15
N SER A 100 -0.21 -9.78 2.63
CA SER A 100 -1.01 -8.76 3.31
C SER A 100 -2.46 -9.21 3.45
N ILE A 101 -3.05 -9.78 2.39
CA ILE A 101 -4.42 -10.31 2.41
C ILE A 101 -4.54 -11.49 3.39
N GLU A 102 -3.60 -12.43 3.36
CA GLU A 102 -3.57 -13.58 4.29
C GLU A 102 -3.46 -13.13 5.76
N CYS A 103 -2.70 -12.07 6.03
CA CYS A 103 -2.70 -11.46 7.36
C CYS A 103 -4.08 -10.89 7.70
N GLY A 104 -4.74 -10.23 6.75
CA GLY A 104 -6.09 -9.69 6.94
C GLY A 104 -7.14 -10.77 7.21
N GLU A 105 -7.11 -11.86 6.46
CA GLU A 105 -7.97 -13.03 6.64
C GLU A 105 -7.81 -13.61 8.07
N LYS A 106 -6.57 -13.74 8.54
CA LYS A 106 -6.27 -14.21 9.92
C LYS A 106 -6.79 -13.28 11.01
N LEU A 107 -6.91 -11.99 10.74
CA LEU A 107 -7.50 -11.01 11.65
C LEU A 107 -9.04 -11.08 11.68
N GLY A 108 -9.66 -11.82 10.76
CA GLY A 108 -11.09 -12.13 10.75
C GLY A 108 -12.00 -11.00 10.24
N GLY A 109 -11.45 -9.96 9.60
CA GLY A 109 -12.23 -8.92 8.90
C GLY A 109 -12.35 -9.21 7.40
N GLU A 110 -13.35 -8.62 6.73
CA GLU A 110 -13.42 -8.64 5.27
C GLU A 110 -12.20 -7.90 4.68
N PRO A 111 -11.36 -8.55 3.86
CA PRO A 111 -10.21 -7.88 3.26
C PRO A 111 -10.62 -6.77 2.31
N VAL A 112 -10.12 -5.56 2.56
CA VAL A 112 -10.21 -4.40 1.67
C VAL A 112 -8.80 -4.04 1.25
N VAL A 113 -8.54 -4.03 -0.05
CA VAL A 113 -7.20 -3.82 -0.59
C VAL A 113 -6.97 -2.37 -0.96
N PHE A 114 -5.78 -1.90 -0.62
CA PHE A 114 -5.27 -0.58 -0.99
C PHE A 114 -3.97 -0.75 -1.77
N LEU A 115 -3.90 -0.15 -2.95
CA LEU A 115 -2.71 -0.14 -3.80
C LEU A 115 -2.28 1.30 -4.08
N HIS A 116 -0.98 1.53 -4.31
CA HIS A 116 -0.54 2.81 -4.83
C HIS A 116 -0.77 2.87 -6.34
N TYR A 117 -0.22 1.91 -7.08
CA TYR A 117 -0.46 1.82 -8.50
C TYR A 117 -1.80 1.13 -8.80
N PRO A 118 -2.56 1.62 -9.78
CA PRO A 118 -3.82 0.99 -10.18
C PRO A 118 -3.57 -0.39 -10.78
N PRO A 119 -4.32 -1.42 -10.37
CA PRO A 119 -4.23 -2.75 -10.97
C PRO A 119 -4.89 -2.79 -12.36
N ILE A 120 -5.79 -1.85 -12.62
CA ILE A 120 -6.49 -1.67 -13.89
C ILE A 120 -6.54 -0.17 -14.20
N ASN A 121 -6.29 0.19 -15.45
CA ASN A 121 -6.47 1.53 -15.97
C ASN A 121 -6.95 1.48 -17.43
N ASN A 122 -8.15 1.99 -17.69
CA ASN A 122 -8.78 2.08 -19.02
C ASN A 122 -8.69 0.80 -19.89
N LEU A 123 -7.53 0.55 -20.51
CA LEU A 123 -7.31 -0.55 -21.45
C LEU A 123 -6.18 -1.49 -21.03
N GLN A 124 -5.57 -1.26 -19.87
CA GLN A 124 -4.42 -2.02 -19.40
C GLN A 124 -4.70 -2.65 -18.03
N ILE A 125 -4.30 -3.91 -17.90
CA ILE A 125 -4.40 -4.67 -16.65
C ILE A 125 -3.00 -5.13 -16.26
N CYS A 126 -2.65 -4.99 -14.99
CA CYS A 126 -1.50 -5.66 -14.41
C CYS A 126 -1.92 -7.08 -14.00
N ASP A 127 -1.92 -8.02 -14.94
CA ASP A 127 -2.46 -9.37 -14.76
C ASP A 127 -1.96 -10.02 -13.47
N THR A 128 -0.66 -9.95 -13.20
CA THR A 128 -0.05 -10.57 -12.00
C THR A 128 -0.62 -10.04 -10.68
N ILE A 129 -0.95 -8.75 -10.59
CA ILE A 129 -1.59 -8.16 -9.39
C ILE A 129 -3.09 -8.46 -9.40
N TYR A 130 -3.73 -8.36 -10.57
CA TYR A 130 -5.15 -8.62 -10.73
C TYR A 130 -5.51 -10.05 -10.37
N ASP A 131 -4.72 -11.03 -10.81
CA ASP A 131 -4.90 -12.46 -10.49
C ASP A 131 -4.94 -12.71 -8.99
N VAL A 132 -4.12 -11.99 -8.20
CA VAL A 132 -4.17 -12.10 -6.74
C VAL A 132 -5.50 -11.59 -6.18
N LEU A 133 -6.03 -10.49 -6.72
CA LEU A 133 -7.33 -9.96 -6.29
C LEU A 133 -8.47 -10.93 -6.59
N VAL A 134 -8.45 -11.56 -7.76
CA VAL A 134 -9.42 -12.58 -8.18
C VAL A 134 -9.28 -13.85 -7.35
N GLU A 135 -8.06 -14.41 -7.24
CA GLU A 135 -7.75 -15.59 -6.43
C GLU A 135 -8.24 -15.48 -4.98
N LYS A 136 -8.03 -14.29 -4.40
CA LYS A 136 -8.40 -13.98 -3.01
C LYS A 136 -9.83 -13.45 -2.87
N ASN A 137 -10.62 -13.46 -3.95
CA ASN A 137 -12.01 -13.02 -3.97
C ASN A 137 -12.20 -11.61 -3.34
N ILE A 138 -11.29 -10.69 -3.64
CA ILE A 138 -11.34 -9.32 -3.11
C ILE A 138 -12.50 -8.56 -3.72
N LYS A 139 -13.38 -8.03 -2.87
CA LYS A 139 -14.58 -7.30 -3.29
C LYS A 139 -14.34 -5.80 -3.49
N ARG A 140 -13.34 -5.25 -2.80
CA ARG A 140 -13.05 -3.81 -2.82
C ARG A 140 -11.54 -3.59 -2.89
N CYS A 141 -11.12 -2.87 -3.92
CA CYS A 141 -9.74 -2.44 -4.12
C CYS A 141 -9.73 -0.94 -4.43
N TYR A 142 -8.99 -0.19 -3.64
CA TYR A 142 -8.77 1.25 -3.84
C TYR A 142 -7.32 1.48 -4.28
N TYR A 143 -7.11 2.44 -5.16
CA TYR A 143 -5.79 2.80 -5.63
C TYR A 143 -5.60 4.32 -5.75
N ALA A 144 -4.36 4.76 -5.90
CA ALA A 144 -3.96 6.15 -6.02
C ALA A 144 -3.14 6.36 -7.30
N HIS A 145 -2.08 7.17 -7.23
CA HIS A 145 -1.10 7.46 -8.27
C HIS A 145 -1.62 8.28 -9.46
N LEU A 146 -2.85 8.06 -9.91
CA LEU A 146 -3.43 8.79 -11.05
C LEU A 146 -3.83 10.20 -10.61
N HIS A 147 -3.09 11.19 -11.10
CA HIS A 147 -3.41 12.59 -10.88
C HIS A 147 -4.46 13.07 -11.89
N SER A 148 -5.43 13.84 -11.43
CA SER A 148 -6.47 14.49 -12.27
C SER A 148 -7.42 13.53 -13.00
N ALA A 149 -7.48 12.27 -12.63
CA ALA A 149 -8.39 11.30 -13.20
C ALA A 149 -9.40 10.81 -12.15
N SER A 150 -10.69 10.94 -12.42
CA SER A 150 -11.73 10.22 -11.73
C SER A 150 -12.02 8.93 -12.50
N VAL A 151 -11.31 7.86 -12.19
CA VAL A 151 -11.54 6.56 -12.84
C VAL A 151 -12.27 5.66 -11.84
N HIS A 152 -13.52 5.37 -12.14
CA HIS A 152 -14.30 4.35 -11.45
C HIS A 152 -14.36 3.12 -12.34
N ASN A 153 -13.60 2.09 -12.01
CA ASN A 153 -13.73 0.78 -12.63
C ASN A 153 -14.53 -0.12 -11.70
N SER A 154 -15.63 -0.67 -12.17
CA SER A 154 -16.35 -1.74 -11.48
C SER A 154 -15.79 -3.09 -11.93
N PHE A 155 -15.52 -3.96 -10.98
CA PHE A 155 -15.21 -5.36 -11.25
C PHE A 155 -16.53 -6.13 -11.31
N ASN A 156 -16.80 -6.77 -12.43
CA ASN A 156 -17.91 -7.71 -12.60
C ASN A 156 -17.39 -9.13 -12.43
#